data_6f565f4aaec1cb9c9b942e7dba418f32
#
_entry.id   6f565f4aaec1cb9c9b942e7dba418f32
#
_cell.length_a   1.000
_cell.length_b   1.000
_cell.length_c   1.000
_cell.angle_alpha   90.00
_cell.angle_beta   90.00
_cell.angle_gamma   90.00
#
_symmetry.space_group_name_H-M   'P 1'
#
loop_
_entity.id
_entity.type
_entity.pdbx_description
1 polymer ?
#
loop_
_entity_poly.entity_id
_entity_poly.type
_entity_poly.pdbx_seq_one_letter_code
_entity_poly.pdbx_strand_id
1 'polypeptide(L)'
;MDNKSLKHSVIFRVEPDSIADEIGIRPGDILADIDGLPIRDVFDYRLRELAATLSVGILHPDGTSSEVLIEKDEDEELGIVFQDDLMDDCRSCSNKCVFCFVDQLPEGMRSTMYFKDDDLRMSYLNGNFVTLTNLKEEEFDRLLSYHLSPLNVSVHATEPELRVKMMNNQFAGHIMERLRKAVACGIDINAQLVLCPGLNDGPHLDKSIDDLSELGEHLVSVALVPVGLTRFRDARSLYPLRPFDQESAREVIAVAERYQKFFLKKFGRRIVFLADEFYIRAGMTIPRASHYEGFYQLENGVGLLACRRAELFHAISKRKRRKTHIAETREHISALTGTGEFRIAVISGVDAANYISESMMCIVDNYGINVEVVGVPNDFFGHSVTVTGLLTGQDILKAISGLAEMPNPVDVVFIPDVTLRSGEDVFLDDMTVRDMVSQSTLPIIVYETTGEGFISAIENMPNVFSQNSREER
;
A
#
# COMPACT_ATOMS: atom_id res chain seq x y z
N MET A 1 -19.40 2.77 32.78
CA MET A 1 -18.57 3.09 31.60
C MET A 1 -17.12 2.91 31.97
N ASP A 2 -16.37 2.16 31.23
CA ASP A 2 -14.96 1.88 31.51
C ASP A 2 -14.18 3.18 31.21
N ASN A 3 -13.45 3.71 32.19
CA ASN A 3 -12.73 4.99 32.10
C ASN A 3 -11.69 5.05 30.94
N LYS A 4 -11.49 3.92 30.26
CA LYS A 4 -10.55 3.74 29.16
C LYS A 4 -11.15 4.16 27.81
N SER A 5 -12.44 3.90 27.57
CA SER A 5 -13.08 4.26 26.29
C SER A 5 -13.31 5.77 26.15
N LEU A 6 -13.51 6.47 27.26
CA LEU A 6 -13.74 7.93 27.26
C LEU A 6 -12.51 8.75 26.85
N LYS A 7 -11.30 8.21 27.02
CA LYS A 7 -10.05 8.92 26.67
C LYS A 7 -9.88 9.18 25.17
N HIS A 8 -10.42 8.30 24.33
CA HIS A 8 -10.22 8.34 22.90
C HIS A 8 -11.38 9.03 22.15
N SER A 9 -12.47 9.34 22.88
CA SER A 9 -13.63 10.08 22.33
C SER A 9 -13.55 11.59 22.62
N VAL A 10 -12.37 12.10 23.00
CA VAL A 10 -12.14 13.52 23.19
C VAL A 10 -12.13 14.23 21.84
N ILE A 11 -12.93 15.24 21.72
CA ILE A 11 -13.06 16.07 20.53
C ILE A 11 -11.84 16.99 20.44
N PHE A 12 -11.06 16.82 19.38
CA PHE A 12 -9.85 17.61 19.14
C PHE A 12 -10.18 18.94 18.45
N ARG A 13 -11.07 18.88 17.46
CA ARG A 13 -11.47 20.03 16.68
C ARG A 13 -12.94 19.90 16.23
N VAL A 14 -13.62 21.01 16.12
CA VAL A 14 -14.96 21.12 15.51
C VAL A 14 -14.81 21.93 14.22
N GLU A 15 -15.38 21.46 13.14
CA GLU A 15 -15.35 22.18 11.86
C GLU A 15 -16.22 23.43 11.96
N PRO A 16 -15.73 24.60 11.51
CA PRO A 16 -16.53 25.81 11.48
C PRO A 16 -17.81 25.66 10.66
N ASP A 17 -18.91 26.27 11.13
CA ASP A 17 -20.21 26.22 10.45
C ASP A 17 -20.79 24.80 10.30
N SER A 18 -20.31 23.81 11.06
CA SER A 18 -20.84 22.45 11.13
C SER A 18 -21.99 22.33 12.14
N ILE A 19 -22.72 21.22 12.08
CA ILE A 19 -23.78 20.88 13.03
C ILE A 19 -23.22 20.91 14.47
N ALA A 20 -22.06 20.32 14.70
CA ALA A 20 -21.41 20.32 16.01
C ALA A 20 -21.08 21.75 16.52
N ASP A 21 -20.68 22.66 15.63
CA ASP A 21 -20.42 24.06 16.00
C ASP A 21 -21.73 24.80 16.33
N GLU A 22 -22.78 24.60 15.56
CA GLU A 22 -24.10 25.21 15.77
C GLU A 22 -24.73 24.80 17.10
N ILE A 23 -24.61 23.54 17.49
CA ILE A 23 -25.16 23.01 18.76
C ILE A 23 -24.24 23.26 19.96
N GLY A 24 -23.09 23.91 19.74
CA GLY A 24 -22.21 24.39 20.79
C GLY A 24 -21.20 23.38 21.32
N ILE A 25 -20.94 22.28 20.63
CA ILE A 25 -19.83 21.35 20.94
C ILE A 25 -18.50 22.08 20.80
N ARG A 26 -17.54 21.79 21.67
CA ARG A 26 -16.23 22.47 21.69
C ARG A 26 -15.08 21.48 21.77
N PRO A 27 -13.88 21.84 21.28
CA PRO A 27 -12.67 21.09 21.54
C PRO A 27 -12.47 20.86 23.05
N GLY A 28 -12.16 19.60 23.42
CA GLY A 28 -12.04 19.15 24.79
C GLY A 28 -13.29 18.51 25.39
N ASP A 29 -14.46 18.65 24.73
CA ASP A 29 -15.63 17.85 25.05
C ASP A 29 -15.38 16.37 24.71
N ILE A 30 -16.15 15.47 25.31
CA ILE A 30 -16.09 14.04 25.07
C ILE A 30 -17.42 13.58 24.48
N LEU A 31 -17.39 12.95 23.32
CA LEU A 31 -18.54 12.26 22.76
C LEU A 31 -18.78 10.98 23.55
N ALA A 32 -19.78 10.96 24.41
CA ALA A 32 -20.06 9.82 25.30
C ALA A 32 -20.86 8.72 24.61
N ASP A 33 -21.90 9.11 23.89
CA ASP A 33 -22.81 8.20 23.20
C ASP A 33 -23.54 8.87 22.02
N ILE A 34 -24.09 8.02 21.16
CA ILE A 34 -25.11 8.40 20.16
C ILE A 34 -26.30 7.46 20.39
N ASP A 35 -27.49 8.03 20.53
CA ASP A 35 -28.75 7.33 20.83
C ASP A 35 -28.66 6.45 22.10
N GLY A 36 -27.97 6.94 23.14
CA GLY A 36 -27.73 6.21 24.37
C GLY A 36 -26.79 5.00 24.26
N LEU A 37 -26.18 4.81 23.08
CA LEU A 37 -25.21 3.73 22.83
C LEU A 37 -23.79 4.28 22.88
N PRO A 38 -22.89 3.73 23.71
CA PRO A 38 -21.54 4.25 23.86
C PRO A 38 -20.75 4.09 22.55
N ILE A 39 -19.89 5.07 22.26
CA ILE A 39 -18.96 5.03 21.14
C ILE A 39 -17.69 4.29 21.58
N ARG A 40 -17.38 3.19 20.92
CA ARG A 40 -16.21 2.35 21.24
C ARG A 40 -15.04 2.59 20.32
N ASP A 41 -15.32 2.94 19.07
CA ASP A 41 -14.34 3.24 18.04
C ASP A 41 -14.97 4.05 16.89
N VAL A 42 -14.16 4.38 15.90
CA VAL A 42 -14.54 5.18 14.73
C VAL A 42 -15.72 4.58 13.93
N PHE A 43 -15.93 3.27 13.95
CA PHE A 43 -17.04 2.66 13.23
C PHE A 43 -18.38 2.86 13.94
N ASP A 44 -18.39 2.77 15.28
CA ASP A 44 -19.59 3.13 16.03
C ASP A 44 -19.98 4.60 15.74
N TYR A 45 -19.01 5.51 15.68
CA TYR A 45 -19.24 6.91 15.36
C TYR A 45 -19.76 7.11 13.92
N ARG A 46 -18.97 6.73 12.91
CA ARG A 46 -19.28 6.97 11.49
C ARG A 46 -20.60 6.36 11.05
N LEU A 47 -20.93 5.16 11.55
CA LEU A 47 -22.18 4.50 11.14
C LEU A 47 -23.41 5.09 11.79
N ARG A 48 -23.29 5.55 13.05
CA ARG A 48 -24.43 6.17 13.74
C ARG A 48 -24.64 7.61 13.32
N GLU A 49 -23.56 8.30 12.95
CA GLU A 49 -23.60 9.65 12.40
C GLU A 49 -24.43 9.76 11.12
N LEU A 50 -24.56 8.68 10.32
CA LEU A 50 -25.33 8.67 9.07
C LEU A 50 -26.86 8.84 9.27
N ALA A 51 -27.37 8.66 10.48
CA ALA A 51 -28.80 8.75 10.73
C ALA A 51 -29.33 10.20 10.56
N ALA A 52 -30.50 10.35 9.94
CA ALA A 52 -31.15 11.66 9.77
C ALA A 52 -31.63 12.27 11.09
N THR A 53 -31.87 11.44 12.11
CA THR A 53 -32.24 11.88 13.46
C THR A 53 -31.43 11.08 14.46
N LEU A 54 -30.69 11.76 15.32
CA LEU A 54 -29.87 11.12 16.37
C LEU A 54 -29.78 11.99 17.62
N SER A 55 -29.63 11.34 18.79
CA SER A 55 -29.33 12.01 20.06
C SER A 55 -27.85 11.86 20.37
N VAL A 56 -27.17 12.96 20.65
CA VAL A 56 -25.74 12.99 20.96
C VAL A 56 -25.53 13.34 22.43
N GLY A 57 -24.93 12.40 23.19
CA GLY A 57 -24.52 12.60 24.58
C GLY A 57 -23.09 13.16 24.67
N ILE A 58 -22.95 14.34 25.28
CA ILE A 58 -21.66 15.03 25.44
C ILE A 58 -21.34 15.14 26.91
N LEU A 59 -20.08 14.85 27.29
CA LEU A 59 -19.52 15.09 28.59
C LEU A 59 -18.52 16.26 28.50
N HIS A 60 -18.79 17.34 29.23
CA HIS A 60 -17.96 18.55 29.23
C HIS A 60 -16.77 18.43 30.17
N PRO A 61 -15.69 19.20 29.96
CA PRO A 61 -14.50 19.17 30.82
C PRO A 61 -14.77 19.55 32.29
N ASP A 62 -15.84 20.28 32.57
CA ASP A 62 -16.28 20.63 33.91
C ASP A 62 -17.04 19.51 34.62
N GLY A 63 -17.26 18.37 33.95
CA GLY A 63 -17.96 17.20 34.47
C GLY A 63 -19.49 17.27 34.32
N THR A 64 -20.03 18.30 33.67
CA THR A 64 -21.45 18.35 33.28
C THR A 64 -21.68 17.52 32.02
N SER A 65 -22.90 17.07 31.83
CA SER A 65 -23.30 16.36 30.63
C SER A 65 -24.48 17.05 29.97
N SER A 66 -24.50 17.01 28.65
CA SER A 66 -25.62 17.47 27.82
C SER A 66 -26.03 16.41 26.83
N GLU A 67 -27.30 16.39 26.46
CA GLU A 67 -27.85 15.53 25.42
C GLU A 67 -28.57 16.43 24.42
N VAL A 68 -28.24 16.29 23.13
CA VAL A 68 -28.78 17.13 22.07
C VAL A 68 -29.38 16.24 20.99
N LEU A 69 -30.67 16.48 20.67
CA LEU A 69 -31.33 15.85 19.55
C LEU A 69 -30.99 16.64 18.28
N ILE A 70 -30.52 15.96 17.26
CA ILE A 70 -30.11 16.51 15.98
C ILE A 70 -31.03 15.94 14.89
N GLU A 71 -31.55 16.81 14.05
CA GLU A 71 -32.22 16.49 12.79
C GLU A 71 -31.37 17.04 11.65
N LYS A 72 -30.96 16.20 10.69
CA LYS A 72 -30.06 16.56 9.61
C LYS A 72 -30.38 15.73 8.35
N ASP A 73 -29.79 16.07 7.23
CA ASP A 73 -29.83 15.19 6.06
C ASP A 73 -29.03 13.90 6.33
N GLU A 74 -29.49 12.77 5.76
CA GLU A 74 -28.72 11.54 5.75
C GLU A 74 -27.36 11.86 5.11
N ASP A 75 -26.28 11.23 5.59
CA ASP A 75 -24.91 11.44 5.14
C ASP A 75 -24.29 12.83 5.44
N GLU A 76 -25.01 13.79 6.03
CA GLU A 76 -24.43 15.04 6.50
C GLU A 76 -23.58 14.79 7.75
N GLU A 77 -22.31 15.21 7.71
CA GLU A 77 -21.36 15.02 8.81
C GLU A 77 -21.63 15.98 9.97
N LEU A 78 -21.44 15.52 11.21
CA LEU A 78 -21.54 16.38 12.39
C LEU A 78 -20.42 17.42 12.46
N GLY A 79 -19.29 17.18 11.81
CA GLY A 79 -18.13 18.05 11.82
C GLY A 79 -17.25 17.92 13.07
N ILE A 80 -17.26 16.74 13.72
CA ILE A 80 -16.43 16.41 14.86
C ILE A 80 -15.14 15.74 14.38
N VAL A 81 -13.99 16.27 14.81
CA VAL A 81 -12.67 15.70 14.54
C VAL A 81 -12.08 15.21 15.85
N PHE A 82 -11.70 13.92 15.90
CA PHE A 82 -11.04 13.31 17.05
C PHE A 82 -9.52 13.40 16.89
N GLN A 83 -8.79 13.26 18.02
CA GLN A 83 -7.34 13.29 18.03
C GLN A 83 -6.74 12.08 17.30
N ASP A 84 -7.35 10.91 17.46
CA ASP A 84 -6.93 9.66 16.82
C ASP A 84 -8.01 9.18 15.86
N ASP A 85 -7.63 8.90 14.62
CA ASP A 85 -8.56 8.48 13.53
C ASP A 85 -9.35 7.22 13.87
N LEU A 86 -8.83 6.35 14.73
CA LEU A 86 -9.49 5.11 15.15
C LEU A 86 -10.35 5.29 16.40
N MET A 87 -10.22 6.42 17.13
CA MET A 87 -10.86 6.64 18.45
C MET A 87 -10.56 5.53 19.46
N ASP A 88 -9.43 4.83 19.32
CA ASP A 88 -8.94 3.76 20.18
C ASP A 88 -7.49 3.42 19.77
N ASP A 89 -6.76 2.73 20.64
CA ASP A 89 -5.42 2.24 20.33
C ASP A 89 -5.45 1.29 19.13
N CYS A 90 -4.55 1.48 18.16
CA CYS A 90 -4.38 0.56 17.04
C CYS A 90 -3.87 -0.80 17.55
N ARG A 91 -4.45 -1.88 17.05
CA ARG A 91 -4.14 -3.25 17.49
C ARG A 91 -2.91 -3.79 16.80
N SER A 92 -1.94 -4.14 17.59
CA SER A 92 -0.72 -4.77 17.11
C SER A 92 -0.91 -6.28 16.92
N CYS A 93 -0.28 -6.84 15.90
CA CYS A 93 -0.26 -8.26 15.61
C CYS A 93 0.49 -9.06 16.68
N SER A 94 -0.15 -10.11 17.22
CA SER A 94 0.45 -11.02 18.19
C SER A 94 1.14 -12.23 17.56
N ASN A 95 1.03 -12.41 16.24
CA ASN A 95 1.59 -13.54 15.52
C ASN A 95 3.13 -13.48 15.45
N LYS A 96 3.75 -14.66 15.37
CA LYS A 96 5.19 -14.84 15.10
C LYS A 96 5.37 -15.65 13.82
N CYS A 97 4.86 -15.09 12.72
CA CYS A 97 4.88 -15.75 11.43
C CYS A 97 6.29 -16.08 10.96
N VAL A 98 6.51 -17.30 10.47
CA VAL A 98 7.82 -17.74 9.97
C VAL A 98 8.36 -16.87 8.83
N PHE A 99 7.48 -16.14 8.15
CA PHE A 99 7.78 -15.25 7.02
C PHE A 99 7.66 -13.74 7.38
N CYS A 100 7.41 -13.38 8.64
CA CYS A 100 7.18 -11.98 9.02
C CYS A 100 8.36 -11.10 8.61
N PHE A 101 8.09 -10.09 7.78
CA PHE A 101 9.11 -9.16 7.31
C PHE A 101 9.60 -8.25 8.46
N VAL A 102 8.69 -7.79 9.33
CA VAL A 102 9.04 -6.94 10.47
C VAL A 102 10.00 -7.63 11.44
N ASP A 103 9.85 -8.95 11.66
CA ASP A 103 10.76 -9.71 12.52
C ASP A 103 12.19 -9.85 11.95
N GLN A 104 12.37 -9.54 10.68
CA GLN A 104 13.65 -9.57 9.99
C GLN A 104 14.38 -8.21 10.02
N LEU A 105 13.72 -7.13 10.45
CA LEU A 105 14.29 -5.78 10.42
C LEU A 105 15.46 -5.64 11.42
N PRO A 106 16.56 -4.96 11.06
CA PRO A 106 17.65 -4.66 12.00
C PRO A 106 17.17 -3.72 13.11
N GLU A 107 17.91 -3.65 14.20
CA GLU A 107 17.67 -2.66 15.26
C GLU A 107 18.11 -1.27 14.81
N GLY A 108 17.51 -0.23 15.39
CA GLY A 108 17.91 1.16 15.16
C GLY A 108 17.19 1.85 13.99
N MET A 109 16.18 1.22 13.38
CA MET A 109 15.29 1.91 12.45
C MET A 109 14.21 2.70 13.20
N ARG A 110 13.52 3.61 12.54
CA ARG A 110 12.42 4.36 13.15
C ARG A 110 11.35 3.43 13.75
N SER A 111 10.75 3.85 14.85
CA SER A 111 9.82 3.01 15.64
C SER A 111 8.61 2.50 14.82
N THR A 112 8.14 3.30 13.86
CA THR A 112 7.01 2.95 13.00
C THR A 112 7.28 1.71 12.12
N MET A 113 8.54 1.39 11.81
CA MET A 113 8.91 0.20 11.03
C MET A 113 8.69 -1.10 11.81
N TYR A 114 8.67 -1.06 13.14
CA TYR A 114 8.48 -2.24 13.98
C TYR A 114 7.03 -2.47 14.37
N PHE A 115 6.14 -1.58 13.99
CA PHE A 115 4.72 -1.75 14.24
C PHE A 115 4.15 -2.83 13.32
N LYS A 116 3.55 -3.86 13.91
CA LYS A 116 2.88 -4.94 13.19
C LYS A 116 1.39 -4.68 13.25
N ASP A 117 0.83 -4.15 12.19
CA ASP A 117 -0.61 -3.94 12.09
C ASP A 117 -1.36 -5.27 11.93
N ASP A 118 -2.46 -5.43 12.69
CA ASP A 118 -3.44 -6.50 12.53
C ASP A 118 -4.83 -6.02 13.04
N ASP A 119 -5.11 -4.75 12.78
CA ASP A 119 -6.37 -4.13 13.18
C ASP A 119 -7.41 -4.22 12.05
N LEU A 120 -8.53 -4.88 12.33
CA LEU A 120 -9.58 -5.07 11.32
C LEU A 120 -10.14 -3.74 10.80
N ARG A 121 -10.13 -2.68 11.61
CA ARG A 121 -10.57 -1.34 11.22
C ARG A 121 -9.68 -0.78 10.11
N MET A 122 -8.37 -1.02 10.18
CA MET A 122 -7.42 -0.61 9.16
C MET A 122 -7.61 -1.36 7.83
N SER A 123 -8.18 -2.57 7.86
CA SER A 123 -8.56 -3.26 6.63
C SER A 123 -9.60 -2.49 5.82
N TYR A 124 -10.60 -1.92 6.50
CA TYR A 124 -11.64 -1.13 5.84
C TYR A 124 -11.22 0.31 5.53
N LEU A 125 -10.45 0.95 6.42
CA LEU A 125 -10.07 2.34 6.26
C LEU A 125 -8.92 2.53 5.27
N ASN A 126 -7.94 1.63 5.29
CA ASN A 126 -6.67 1.78 4.57
C ASN A 126 -6.36 0.62 3.63
N GLY A 127 -7.22 -0.38 3.55
CA GLY A 127 -6.98 -1.57 2.71
C GLY A 127 -5.98 -2.57 3.28
N ASN A 128 -5.59 -2.46 4.56
CA ASN A 128 -4.61 -3.33 5.20
C ASN A 128 -5.11 -4.79 5.27
N PHE A 129 -4.18 -5.73 5.18
CA PHE A 129 -4.48 -7.16 5.28
C PHE A 129 -4.38 -7.63 6.73
N VAL A 130 -5.45 -8.23 7.25
CA VAL A 130 -5.54 -8.72 8.63
C VAL A 130 -5.55 -10.22 8.71
N THR A 131 -5.03 -10.75 9.82
CA THR A 131 -4.90 -12.20 10.01
C THR A 131 -6.15 -12.86 10.59
N LEU A 132 -7.05 -12.09 11.16
CA LEU A 132 -8.22 -12.55 11.93
C LEU A 132 -7.86 -13.44 13.12
N THR A 133 -6.65 -13.35 13.69
CA THR A 133 -6.23 -14.18 14.84
C THR A 133 -6.31 -13.41 16.17
N ASN A 134 -6.37 -12.08 16.15
CA ASN A 134 -6.33 -11.21 17.31
C ASN A 134 -7.71 -10.81 17.84
N LEU A 135 -8.79 -11.25 17.20
CA LEU A 135 -10.15 -10.84 17.50
C LEU A 135 -10.86 -11.83 18.39
N LYS A 136 -11.52 -11.35 19.42
CA LYS A 136 -12.53 -12.12 20.17
C LYS A 136 -13.76 -12.31 19.30
N GLU A 137 -14.51 -13.36 19.55
CA GLU A 137 -15.69 -13.71 18.75
C GLU A 137 -16.75 -12.61 18.77
N GLU A 138 -17.08 -12.10 19.97
CA GLU A 138 -18.07 -11.02 20.15
C GLU A 138 -17.72 -9.75 19.37
N GLU A 139 -16.41 -9.45 19.26
CA GLU A 139 -15.94 -8.30 18.52
C GLU A 139 -15.97 -8.55 17.02
N PHE A 140 -15.59 -9.73 16.59
CA PHE A 140 -15.70 -10.11 15.19
C PHE A 140 -17.17 -10.04 14.73
N ASP A 141 -18.13 -10.54 15.54
CA ASP A 141 -19.55 -10.43 15.27
C ASP A 141 -20.03 -8.98 15.15
N ARG A 142 -19.57 -8.12 16.05
CA ARG A 142 -19.88 -6.70 15.99
C ARG A 142 -19.40 -6.07 14.67
N LEU A 143 -18.15 -6.32 14.29
CA LEU A 143 -17.59 -5.76 13.06
C LEU A 143 -18.27 -6.31 11.81
N LEU A 144 -18.66 -7.58 11.79
CA LEU A 144 -19.46 -8.14 10.71
C LEU A 144 -20.86 -7.52 10.60
N SER A 145 -21.46 -7.12 11.73
CA SER A 145 -22.81 -6.49 11.75
C SER A 145 -22.83 -5.12 11.05
N TYR A 146 -21.67 -4.50 10.79
CA TYR A 146 -21.56 -3.27 10.04
C TYR A 146 -21.62 -3.47 8.52
N HIS A 147 -21.55 -4.72 8.04
CA HIS A 147 -21.57 -5.09 6.62
C HIS A 147 -20.55 -4.33 5.75
N LEU A 148 -19.42 -3.93 6.33
CA LEU A 148 -18.34 -3.26 5.60
C LEU A 148 -17.64 -4.27 4.67
N SER A 149 -17.47 -3.91 3.41
CA SER A 149 -16.95 -4.79 2.35
C SER A 149 -16.08 -3.98 1.37
N PRO A 150 -15.00 -4.55 0.80
CA PRO A 150 -14.48 -5.89 1.06
C PRO A 150 -13.60 -5.98 2.31
N LEU A 151 -13.41 -7.21 2.82
CA LEU A 151 -12.46 -7.53 3.89
C LEU A 151 -11.17 -8.11 3.29
N ASN A 152 -10.03 -7.51 3.61
CA ASN A 152 -8.72 -7.96 3.15
C ASN A 152 -8.08 -8.90 4.19
N VAL A 153 -7.84 -10.15 3.81
CA VAL A 153 -7.44 -11.20 4.77
C VAL A 153 -6.13 -11.87 4.38
N SER A 154 -5.17 -11.87 5.31
CA SER A 154 -3.94 -12.65 5.27
C SER A 154 -4.22 -14.11 5.61
N VAL A 155 -4.45 -14.95 4.59
CA VAL A 155 -4.83 -16.36 4.74
C VAL A 155 -3.61 -17.27 4.86
N HIS A 156 -2.69 -17.20 3.92
CA HIS A 156 -1.44 -17.95 3.76
C HIS A 156 -1.61 -19.47 3.56
N ALA A 157 -2.47 -20.12 4.32
CA ALA A 157 -2.89 -21.51 4.19
C ALA A 157 -4.28 -21.71 4.82
N THR A 158 -5.08 -22.61 4.28
CA THR A 158 -6.40 -22.96 4.84
C THR A 158 -6.35 -24.19 5.75
N GLU A 159 -5.34 -25.04 5.59
CA GLU A 159 -5.11 -26.20 6.45
C GLU A 159 -4.78 -25.73 7.88
N PRO A 160 -5.60 -26.08 8.90
CA PRO A 160 -5.47 -25.54 10.25
C PRO A 160 -4.08 -25.72 10.85
N GLU A 161 -3.54 -26.94 10.78
CA GLU A 161 -2.24 -27.26 11.37
C GLU A 161 -1.09 -26.53 10.68
N LEU A 162 -1.12 -26.42 9.34
CA LEU A 162 -0.14 -25.70 8.57
C LEU A 162 -0.17 -24.21 8.90
N ARG A 163 -1.37 -23.61 8.94
CA ARG A 163 -1.52 -22.20 9.26
C ARG A 163 -1.06 -21.87 10.68
N VAL A 164 -1.40 -22.72 11.67
CA VAL A 164 -0.90 -22.60 13.05
C VAL A 164 0.63 -22.64 13.08
N LYS A 165 1.25 -23.57 12.34
CA LYS A 165 2.71 -23.67 12.23
C LYS A 165 3.31 -22.41 11.58
N MET A 166 2.74 -21.94 10.48
CA MET A 166 3.25 -20.79 9.73
C MET A 166 3.16 -19.49 10.52
N MET A 167 2.08 -19.28 11.26
CA MET A 167 1.83 -18.07 12.04
C MET A 167 2.31 -18.14 13.47
N ASN A 168 2.71 -19.33 13.92
CA ASN A 168 3.07 -19.64 15.30
C ASN A 168 2.01 -19.12 16.29
N ASN A 169 0.75 -19.38 15.98
CA ASN A 169 -0.42 -18.95 16.76
C ASN A 169 -1.51 -20.02 16.72
N GLN A 170 -1.89 -20.53 17.89
CA GLN A 170 -2.89 -21.60 18.01
C GLN A 170 -4.28 -21.24 17.47
N PHE A 171 -4.63 -19.95 17.44
CA PHE A 171 -5.92 -19.46 16.93
C PHE A 171 -5.96 -19.34 15.40
N ALA A 172 -4.82 -19.49 14.75
CA ALA A 172 -4.73 -19.32 13.30
C ALA A 172 -5.49 -20.40 12.50
N GLY A 173 -5.77 -21.57 13.11
CA GLY A 173 -6.45 -22.70 12.45
C GLY A 173 -7.92 -22.44 12.07
N HIS A 174 -8.58 -21.43 12.64
CA HIS A 174 -10.02 -21.16 12.44
C HIS A 174 -10.33 -20.27 11.23
N ILE A 175 -9.39 -20.09 10.31
CA ILE A 175 -9.55 -19.11 9.23
C ILE A 175 -10.77 -19.37 8.35
N MET A 176 -10.99 -20.60 7.88
CA MET A 176 -12.12 -20.91 7.00
C MET A 176 -13.47 -20.75 7.70
N GLU A 177 -13.56 -21.01 8.99
CA GLU A 177 -14.75 -20.75 9.80
C GLU A 177 -15.08 -19.25 9.80
N ARG A 178 -14.09 -18.39 10.07
CA ARG A 178 -14.23 -16.93 10.08
C ARG A 178 -14.59 -16.38 8.69
N LEU A 179 -13.94 -16.86 7.63
CA LEU A 179 -14.27 -16.45 6.27
C LEU A 179 -15.70 -16.81 5.87
N ARG A 180 -16.14 -18.04 6.16
CA ARG A 180 -17.53 -18.46 5.90
C ARG A 180 -18.54 -17.61 6.69
N LYS A 181 -18.22 -17.24 7.93
CA LYS A 181 -19.05 -16.36 8.74
C LYS A 181 -19.15 -14.93 8.14
N ALA A 182 -18.05 -14.36 7.68
CA ALA A 182 -18.04 -13.06 6.99
C ALA A 182 -18.89 -13.10 5.70
N VAL A 183 -18.71 -14.13 4.88
CA VAL A 183 -19.48 -14.33 3.64
C VAL A 183 -20.99 -14.53 3.93
N ALA A 184 -21.34 -15.23 5.01
CA ALA A 184 -22.73 -15.36 5.42
C ALA A 184 -23.39 -14.03 5.81
N CYS A 185 -22.60 -13.01 6.17
CA CYS A 185 -23.03 -11.63 6.38
C CYS A 185 -22.99 -10.78 5.10
N GLY A 186 -22.72 -11.37 3.93
CA GLY A 186 -22.67 -10.66 2.63
C GLY A 186 -21.36 -9.89 2.39
N ILE A 187 -20.27 -10.20 3.13
CA ILE A 187 -19.01 -9.51 3.03
C ILE A 187 -18.12 -10.19 1.98
N ASP A 188 -17.60 -9.41 1.05
CA ASP A 188 -16.65 -9.83 0.03
C ASP A 188 -15.23 -9.96 0.61
N ILE A 189 -14.46 -10.90 0.08
CA ILE A 189 -13.15 -11.26 0.60
C ILE A 189 -12.06 -11.05 -0.47
N ASN A 190 -11.04 -10.31 -0.12
CA ASN A 190 -9.73 -10.32 -0.78
C ASN A 190 -8.77 -11.16 0.07
N ALA A 191 -8.26 -12.25 -0.47
CA ALA A 191 -7.36 -13.15 0.23
C ALA A 191 -5.90 -12.93 -0.22
N GLN A 192 -4.96 -12.95 0.71
CA GLN A 192 -3.53 -12.92 0.44
C GLN A 192 -2.87 -14.20 0.94
N LEU A 193 -2.05 -14.81 0.09
CA LEU A 193 -1.21 -15.96 0.42
C LEU A 193 0.26 -15.58 0.20
N VAL A 194 1.01 -15.36 1.29
CA VAL A 194 2.47 -15.27 1.23
C VAL A 194 3.00 -16.67 1.10
N LEU A 195 3.59 -16.98 -0.06
CA LEU A 195 4.10 -18.31 -0.39
C LEU A 195 5.55 -18.46 0.04
N CYS A 196 5.83 -19.56 0.71
CA CYS A 196 7.15 -19.98 1.20
C CYS A 196 7.50 -21.31 0.55
N PRO A 197 8.53 -21.38 -0.32
CA PRO A 197 8.91 -22.61 -1.02
C PRO A 197 9.12 -23.81 -0.10
N GLY A 198 8.42 -24.91 -0.39
CA GLY A 198 8.46 -26.14 0.39
C GLY A 198 7.65 -26.13 1.70
N LEU A 199 6.82 -25.09 1.93
CA LEU A 199 6.02 -24.98 3.14
C LEU A 199 4.51 -24.93 2.82
N ASN A 200 4.05 -23.95 2.02
CA ASN A 200 2.65 -23.77 1.66
C ASN A 200 2.44 -23.61 0.14
N ASP A 201 3.40 -24.04 -0.66
CA ASP A 201 3.33 -24.20 -2.11
C ASP A 201 2.84 -25.61 -2.51
N GLY A 202 2.84 -25.92 -3.79
CA GLY A 202 2.46 -27.22 -4.33
C GLY A 202 1.06 -27.68 -3.86
N PRO A 203 0.91 -28.92 -3.31
CA PRO A 203 -0.38 -29.44 -2.88
C PRO A 203 -1.10 -28.58 -1.83
N HIS A 204 -0.36 -27.88 -0.96
CA HIS A 204 -0.93 -27.01 0.05
C HIS A 204 -1.53 -25.73 -0.57
N LEU A 205 -0.90 -25.22 -1.64
CA LEU A 205 -1.46 -24.12 -2.40
C LEU A 205 -2.74 -24.53 -3.13
N ASP A 206 -2.75 -25.71 -3.76
CA ASP A 206 -3.94 -26.28 -4.40
C ASP A 206 -5.09 -26.39 -3.38
N LYS A 207 -4.82 -26.99 -2.24
CA LYS A 207 -5.80 -27.14 -1.16
C LYS A 207 -6.34 -25.77 -0.70
N SER A 208 -5.47 -24.78 -0.54
CA SER A 208 -5.87 -23.45 -0.08
C SER A 208 -6.77 -22.74 -1.09
N ILE A 209 -6.48 -22.83 -2.40
CA ILE A 209 -7.32 -22.23 -3.42
C ILE A 209 -8.65 -22.97 -3.56
N ASP A 210 -8.64 -24.31 -3.47
CA ASP A 210 -9.86 -25.12 -3.49
C ASP A 210 -10.80 -24.73 -2.34
N ASP A 211 -10.29 -24.67 -1.10
CA ASP A 211 -11.08 -24.27 0.06
C ASP A 211 -11.63 -22.85 -0.07
N LEU A 212 -10.80 -21.90 -0.51
CA LEU A 212 -11.24 -20.53 -0.76
C LEU A 212 -12.32 -20.46 -1.85
N SER A 213 -12.30 -21.36 -2.85
CA SER A 213 -13.32 -21.40 -3.90
C SER A 213 -14.73 -21.72 -3.40
N GLU A 214 -14.85 -22.27 -2.18
CA GLU A 214 -16.13 -22.51 -1.50
C GLU A 214 -16.85 -21.21 -1.10
N LEU A 215 -16.12 -20.10 -0.97
CA LEU A 215 -16.68 -18.78 -0.66
C LEU A 215 -17.52 -18.21 -1.81
N GLY A 216 -17.47 -18.83 -2.98
CA GLY A 216 -18.33 -18.52 -4.12
C GLY A 216 -18.06 -17.15 -4.72
N GLU A 217 -19.13 -16.39 -4.98
CA GLU A 217 -19.05 -15.06 -5.60
C GLU A 217 -18.46 -13.99 -4.69
N HIS A 218 -18.48 -14.23 -3.37
CA HIS A 218 -17.88 -13.34 -2.39
C HIS A 218 -16.35 -13.42 -2.32
N LEU A 219 -15.70 -14.40 -2.97
CA LEU A 219 -14.25 -14.39 -3.16
C LEU A 219 -13.91 -13.45 -4.31
N VAL A 220 -13.52 -12.23 -4.01
CA VAL A 220 -13.21 -11.20 -5.03
C VAL A 220 -11.86 -11.46 -5.66
N SER A 221 -10.83 -11.66 -4.85
CA SER A 221 -9.48 -11.92 -5.35
C SER A 221 -8.64 -12.74 -4.39
N VAL A 222 -7.68 -13.47 -4.94
CA VAL A 222 -6.62 -14.17 -4.21
C VAL A 222 -5.28 -13.72 -4.76
N ALA A 223 -4.47 -13.03 -3.95
CA ALA A 223 -3.11 -12.67 -4.30
C ALA A 223 -2.12 -13.74 -3.83
N LEU A 224 -1.32 -14.22 -4.74
CA LEU A 224 -0.15 -15.06 -4.46
C LEU A 224 1.09 -14.17 -4.44
N VAL A 225 1.77 -14.08 -3.29
CA VAL A 225 2.89 -13.17 -3.06
C VAL A 225 4.11 -14.00 -2.63
N PRO A 226 5.29 -13.83 -3.22
CA PRO A 226 6.48 -14.56 -2.76
C PRO A 226 6.96 -14.00 -1.42
N VAL A 227 7.55 -14.86 -0.60
CA VAL A 227 8.16 -14.45 0.66
C VAL A 227 9.35 -13.51 0.42
N GLY A 228 9.35 -12.36 1.10
CA GLY A 228 10.49 -11.44 1.16
C GLY A 228 11.47 -11.84 2.25
N LEU A 229 12.76 -11.92 1.93
CA LEU A 229 13.82 -12.33 2.86
C LEU A 229 14.91 -11.27 2.92
N THR A 230 15.26 -10.81 4.12
CA THR A 230 16.38 -9.88 4.34
C THR A 230 17.65 -10.61 4.77
N ARG A 231 18.82 -9.97 4.58
CA ARG A 231 20.11 -10.47 5.05
C ARG A 231 20.21 -10.62 6.57
N PHE A 232 19.33 -9.97 7.32
CA PHE A 232 19.34 -9.99 8.79
C PHE A 232 18.67 -11.23 9.38
N ARG A 233 18.01 -12.02 8.54
CA ARG A 233 17.21 -13.17 8.96
C ARG A 233 18.03 -14.23 9.71
N ASP A 234 19.20 -14.58 9.18
CA ASP A 234 20.03 -15.65 9.74
C ASP A 234 20.61 -15.24 11.10
N ALA A 235 21.00 -13.98 11.25
CA ALA A 235 21.50 -13.44 12.51
C ALA A 235 20.46 -13.45 13.64
N ARG A 236 19.16 -13.51 13.30
CA ARG A 236 18.04 -13.57 14.25
C ARG A 236 17.53 -14.97 14.53
N SER A 237 18.17 -16.00 13.99
CA SER A 237 17.78 -17.40 14.15
C SER A 237 16.31 -17.66 13.83
N LEU A 238 15.77 -16.99 12.82
CA LEU A 238 14.40 -17.17 12.37
C LEU A 238 14.22 -18.50 11.62
N TYR A 239 12.97 -18.93 11.46
CA TYR A 239 12.67 -20.17 10.74
C TYR A 239 13.34 -20.19 9.36
N PRO A 240 14.07 -21.25 8.96
CA PRO A 240 14.80 -21.30 7.71
C PRO A 240 13.84 -21.28 6.52
N LEU A 241 13.97 -20.25 5.67
CA LEU A 241 13.23 -20.12 4.42
C LEU A 241 14.22 -19.86 3.28
N ARG A 242 13.83 -20.22 2.07
CA ARG A 242 14.55 -19.88 0.84
C ARG A 242 13.66 -19.02 -0.06
N PRO A 243 14.24 -18.16 -0.91
CA PRO A 243 13.46 -17.45 -1.92
C PRO A 243 12.99 -18.43 -3.02
N PHE A 244 12.01 -18.01 -3.81
CA PHE A 244 11.68 -18.68 -5.05
C PHE A 244 12.81 -18.51 -6.05
N ASP A 245 13.17 -19.60 -6.73
CA ASP A 245 14.00 -19.60 -7.92
C ASP A 245 13.12 -19.59 -9.20
N GLN A 246 13.79 -19.61 -10.36
CA GLN A 246 13.07 -19.53 -11.64
C GLN A 246 12.11 -20.70 -11.86
N GLU A 247 12.50 -21.92 -11.47
CA GLU A 247 11.72 -23.15 -11.69
C GLU A 247 10.50 -23.16 -10.77
N SER A 248 10.71 -22.97 -9.47
CA SER A 248 9.62 -22.93 -8.48
C SER A 248 8.64 -21.75 -8.71
N ALA A 249 9.13 -20.61 -9.21
CA ALA A 249 8.25 -19.52 -9.62
C ALA A 249 7.35 -19.92 -10.81
N ARG A 250 7.89 -20.63 -11.81
CA ARG A 250 7.10 -21.15 -12.93
C ARG A 250 6.05 -22.17 -12.51
N GLU A 251 6.36 -23.01 -11.53
CA GLU A 251 5.40 -23.96 -10.97
C GLU A 251 4.20 -23.24 -10.34
N VAL A 252 4.45 -22.19 -9.54
CA VAL A 252 3.37 -21.37 -8.94
C VAL A 252 2.54 -20.69 -10.02
N ILE A 253 3.17 -20.14 -11.08
CA ILE A 253 2.46 -19.53 -12.20
C ILE A 253 1.55 -20.55 -12.88
N ALA A 254 2.02 -21.78 -13.14
CA ALA A 254 1.23 -22.82 -13.76
C ALA A 254 0.01 -23.22 -12.91
N VAL A 255 0.17 -23.27 -11.58
CA VAL A 255 -0.95 -23.47 -10.64
C VAL A 255 -1.96 -22.32 -10.78
N ALA A 256 -1.52 -21.08 -10.69
CA ALA A 256 -2.39 -19.92 -10.79
C ALA A 256 -3.15 -19.88 -12.13
N GLU A 257 -2.49 -20.13 -13.28
CA GLU A 257 -3.14 -20.17 -14.58
C GLU A 257 -4.21 -21.26 -14.69
N ARG A 258 -3.99 -22.41 -14.05
CA ARG A 258 -4.99 -23.48 -13.98
C ARG A 258 -6.25 -23.01 -13.24
N TYR A 259 -6.08 -22.37 -12.09
CA TYR A 259 -7.20 -21.83 -11.31
C TYR A 259 -7.86 -20.64 -11.98
N GLN A 260 -7.12 -19.77 -12.64
CA GLN A 260 -7.69 -18.69 -13.44
C GLN A 260 -8.64 -19.22 -14.52
N LYS A 261 -8.24 -20.29 -15.24
CA LYS A 261 -9.11 -20.96 -16.22
C LYS A 261 -10.36 -21.58 -15.58
N PHE A 262 -10.20 -22.19 -14.40
CA PHE A 262 -11.31 -22.74 -13.64
C PHE A 262 -12.30 -21.64 -13.21
N PHE A 263 -11.81 -20.55 -12.62
CA PHE A 263 -12.66 -19.46 -12.15
C PHE A 263 -13.31 -18.67 -13.30
N LEU A 264 -12.61 -18.46 -14.40
CA LEU A 264 -13.19 -17.87 -15.62
C LEU A 264 -14.39 -18.69 -16.12
N LYS A 265 -14.28 -20.03 -16.11
CA LYS A 265 -15.38 -20.92 -16.52
C LYS A 265 -16.55 -20.89 -15.52
N LYS A 266 -16.24 -20.80 -14.22
CA LYS A 266 -17.25 -20.91 -13.14
C LYS A 266 -17.94 -19.58 -12.85
N PHE A 267 -17.18 -18.46 -12.82
CA PHE A 267 -17.64 -17.15 -12.36
C PHE A 267 -17.44 -16.02 -13.38
N GLY A 268 -16.86 -16.28 -14.54
CA GLY A 268 -16.58 -15.26 -15.58
C GLY A 268 -15.44 -14.30 -15.24
N ARG A 269 -14.66 -14.57 -14.19
CA ARG A 269 -13.51 -13.78 -13.72
C ARG A 269 -12.39 -14.66 -13.21
N ARG A 270 -11.14 -14.14 -13.18
CA ARG A 270 -9.93 -14.94 -12.87
C ARG A 270 -9.73 -15.25 -11.40
N ILE A 271 -10.05 -14.32 -10.54
CA ILE A 271 -9.96 -14.37 -9.06
C ILE A 271 -8.52 -14.54 -8.54
N VAL A 272 -7.72 -15.51 -9.03
CA VAL A 272 -6.35 -15.76 -8.55
C VAL A 272 -5.36 -14.96 -9.36
N PHE A 273 -4.52 -14.16 -8.67
CA PHE A 273 -3.51 -13.30 -9.30
C PHE A 273 -2.16 -13.47 -8.59
N LEU A 274 -1.09 -13.28 -9.36
CA LEU A 274 0.27 -13.34 -8.86
C LEU A 274 0.85 -11.93 -8.74
N ALA A 275 1.65 -11.70 -7.70
CA ALA A 275 2.52 -10.55 -7.66
C ALA A 275 3.48 -10.54 -8.86
N ASP A 276 3.78 -9.36 -9.38
CA ASP A 276 4.65 -9.17 -10.56
C ASP A 276 6.01 -9.85 -10.39
N GLU A 277 6.51 -9.94 -9.17
CA GLU A 277 7.76 -10.59 -8.82
C GLU A 277 7.82 -12.06 -9.26
N PHE A 278 6.70 -12.81 -9.25
CA PHE A 278 6.69 -14.18 -9.75
C PHE A 278 7.02 -14.25 -11.24
N TYR A 279 6.45 -13.36 -12.05
CA TYR A 279 6.74 -13.30 -13.49
C TYR A 279 8.18 -12.90 -13.76
N ILE A 280 8.70 -11.92 -13.02
CA ILE A 280 10.09 -11.47 -13.12
C ILE A 280 11.06 -12.59 -12.78
N ARG A 281 10.87 -13.26 -11.64
CA ARG A 281 11.70 -14.39 -11.20
C ARG A 281 11.65 -15.58 -12.16
N ALA A 282 10.48 -15.85 -12.74
CA ALA A 282 10.29 -16.89 -13.75
C ALA A 282 10.94 -16.55 -15.10
N GLY A 283 11.37 -15.31 -15.31
CA GLY A 283 11.80 -14.80 -16.62
C GLY A 283 10.66 -14.77 -17.66
N MET A 284 9.44 -14.51 -17.20
CA MET A 284 8.24 -14.45 -18.03
C MET A 284 7.74 -13.01 -18.16
N THR A 285 7.04 -12.76 -19.25
CA THR A 285 6.42 -11.44 -19.49
C THR A 285 5.27 -11.20 -18.52
N ILE A 286 5.24 -10.03 -17.89
CA ILE A 286 4.13 -9.58 -17.03
C ILE A 286 2.87 -9.44 -17.90
N PRO A 287 1.72 -9.97 -17.45
CA PRO A 287 0.46 -9.85 -18.19
C PRO A 287 0.05 -8.39 -18.43
N ARG A 288 -0.79 -8.19 -19.46
CA ARG A 288 -1.33 -6.84 -19.75
C ARG A 288 -2.34 -6.41 -18.67
N ALA A 289 -2.58 -5.11 -18.56
CA ALA A 289 -3.53 -4.52 -17.61
C ALA A 289 -4.91 -5.19 -17.58
N SER A 290 -5.46 -5.57 -18.75
CA SER A 290 -6.74 -6.26 -18.87
C SER A 290 -6.80 -7.65 -18.21
N HIS A 291 -5.64 -8.23 -17.89
CA HIS A 291 -5.58 -9.52 -17.19
C HIS A 291 -6.01 -9.42 -15.74
N TYR A 292 -5.76 -8.27 -15.11
CA TYR A 292 -5.93 -8.06 -13.67
C TYR A 292 -7.33 -7.60 -13.25
N GLU A 293 -8.24 -7.37 -14.20
CA GLU A 293 -9.70 -7.20 -14.00
C GLU A 293 -10.16 -6.08 -13.05
N GLY A 294 -9.31 -5.24 -12.56
CA GLY A 294 -9.67 -4.15 -11.62
C GLY A 294 -8.54 -3.82 -10.64
N PHE A 295 -7.44 -4.58 -10.68
CA PHE A 295 -6.28 -4.33 -9.83
C PHE A 295 -6.60 -4.33 -8.33
N TYR A 296 -7.34 -5.33 -7.87
CA TYR A 296 -7.84 -5.43 -6.49
C TYR A 296 -6.77 -5.43 -5.40
N GLN A 297 -5.53 -5.79 -5.72
CA GLN A 297 -4.46 -5.97 -4.73
C GLN A 297 -3.12 -5.36 -5.20
N LEU A 298 -3.15 -4.09 -5.65
CA LEU A 298 -1.94 -3.37 -6.06
C LEU A 298 -0.90 -3.28 -4.93
N GLU A 299 -1.35 -3.10 -3.69
CA GLU A 299 -0.49 -3.05 -2.49
C GLU A 299 0.32 -4.34 -2.28
N ASN A 300 -0.17 -5.46 -2.80
CA ASN A 300 0.53 -6.74 -2.81
C ASN A 300 1.45 -6.93 -4.04
N GLY A 301 1.66 -5.87 -4.83
CA GLY A 301 2.45 -5.94 -6.06
C GLY A 301 1.79 -6.72 -7.19
N VAL A 302 0.46 -6.92 -7.14
CA VAL A 302 -0.31 -7.65 -8.15
C VAL A 302 -0.68 -6.74 -9.30
N GLY A 303 0.00 -6.88 -10.43
CA GLY A 303 -0.25 -6.09 -11.63
C GLY A 303 0.20 -4.63 -11.51
N LEU A 304 1.01 -4.30 -10.52
CA LEU A 304 1.46 -2.92 -10.26
C LEU A 304 2.18 -2.34 -11.48
N LEU A 305 3.11 -3.08 -12.06
CA LEU A 305 3.87 -2.65 -13.24
C LEU A 305 2.97 -2.50 -14.48
N ALA A 306 2.02 -3.40 -14.67
CA ALA A 306 1.05 -3.32 -15.76
C ALA A 306 0.11 -2.10 -15.60
N CYS A 307 -0.31 -1.79 -14.38
CA CYS A 307 -1.11 -0.62 -14.04
C CYS A 307 -0.33 0.67 -14.35
N ARG A 308 0.88 0.82 -13.83
CA ARG A 308 1.73 2.01 -14.05
C ARG A 308 2.04 2.24 -15.53
N ARG A 309 2.30 1.16 -16.28
CA ARG A 309 2.47 1.25 -17.74
C ARG A 309 1.20 1.75 -18.45
N ALA A 310 0.04 1.24 -18.05
CA ALA A 310 -1.24 1.67 -18.63
C ALA A 310 -1.54 3.14 -18.30
N GLU A 311 -1.30 3.58 -17.07
CA GLU A 311 -1.42 4.97 -16.64
C GLU A 311 -0.51 5.89 -17.45
N LEU A 312 0.76 5.51 -17.63
CA LEU A 312 1.73 6.28 -18.42
C LEU A 312 1.26 6.48 -19.86
N PHE A 313 0.81 5.39 -20.51
CA PHE A 313 0.29 5.48 -21.88
C PHE A 313 -0.99 6.30 -21.96
N HIS A 314 -1.85 6.23 -20.94
CA HIS A 314 -3.05 7.05 -20.85
C HIS A 314 -2.70 8.54 -20.71
N ALA A 315 -1.78 8.87 -19.82
CA ALA A 315 -1.31 10.23 -19.59
C ALA A 315 -0.72 10.87 -20.87
N ILE A 316 0.14 10.12 -21.59
CA ILE A 316 0.68 10.57 -22.88
C ILE A 316 -0.42 10.75 -23.92
N SER A 317 -1.36 9.81 -24.01
CA SER A 317 -2.47 9.90 -24.95
C SER A 317 -3.36 11.12 -24.71
N LYS A 318 -3.56 11.48 -23.44
CA LYS A 318 -4.28 12.69 -23.04
C LYS A 318 -3.56 13.95 -23.50
N ARG A 319 -2.21 14.02 -23.36
CA ARG A 319 -1.38 15.15 -23.82
C ARG A 319 -1.37 15.27 -25.35
N LYS A 320 -1.26 14.13 -26.06
CA LYS A 320 -1.33 14.13 -27.55
C LYS A 320 -2.60 14.76 -28.10
N ARG A 321 -3.74 14.58 -27.44
CA ARG A 321 -5.01 15.20 -27.83
C ARG A 321 -4.97 16.72 -27.68
N ARG A 322 -4.19 17.23 -26.73
CA ARG A 322 -4.04 18.68 -26.44
C ARG A 322 -2.84 19.34 -27.13
N LYS A 323 -2.29 18.76 -28.15
CA LYS A 323 -1.16 19.06 -29.07
C LYS A 323 -0.08 20.07 -28.61
N THR A 324 -0.41 21.04 -27.77
CA THR A 324 0.44 22.15 -27.31
C THR A 324 1.45 21.72 -26.25
N HIS A 325 1.04 20.97 -25.22
CA HIS A 325 1.91 20.69 -24.08
C HIS A 325 3.19 19.91 -24.40
N ILE A 326 3.11 18.87 -25.24
CA ILE A 326 4.31 18.08 -25.59
C ILE A 326 5.31 18.93 -26.36
N ALA A 327 4.84 19.76 -27.32
CA ALA A 327 5.71 20.60 -28.13
C ALA A 327 6.39 21.70 -27.27
N GLU A 328 5.62 22.36 -26.40
CA GLU A 328 6.14 23.37 -25.46
C GLU A 328 7.19 22.77 -24.51
N THR A 329 6.92 21.60 -23.92
CA THR A 329 7.86 20.89 -23.04
C THR A 329 9.15 20.54 -23.78
N ARG A 330 9.05 20.02 -25.02
CA ARG A 330 10.23 19.73 -25.86
C ARG A 330 11.06 20.97 -26.15
N GLU A 331 10.42 22.11 -26.47
CA GLU A 331 11.10 23.38 -26.73
C GLU A 331 11.81 23.87 -25.48
N HIS A 332 11.16 23.85 -24.31
CA HIS A 332 11.76 24.24 -23.04
C HIS A 332 12.96 23.34 -22.67
N ILE A 333 12.84 22.02 -22.83
CA ILE A 333 13.95 21.08 -22.54
C ILE A 333 15.11 21.32 -23.50
N SER A 334 14.84 21.53 -24.81
CA SER A 334 15.88 21.85 -25.77
C SER A 334 16.63 23.16 -25.43
N ALA A 335 15.93 24.11 -24.82
CA ALA A 335 16.54 25.35 -24.35
C ALA A 335 17.49 25.14 -23.15
N LEU A 336 17.27 24.11 -22.33
CA LEU A 336 18.15 23.81 -21.19
C LEU A 336 19.50 23.24 -21.62
N THR A 337 19.53 22.42 -22.69
CA THR A 337 20.74 21.69 -23.14
C THR A 337 21.48 22.37 -24.30
N GLY A 338 20.88 23.37 -24.91
CA GLY A 338 21.45 24.03 -26.10
C GLY A 338 21.36 23.16 -27.36
N THR A 339 22.27 22.23 -27.56
CA THR A 339 22.31 21.32 -28.72
C THR A 339 22.39 19.81 -28.32
N GLY A 340 22.39 19.54 -27.04
CA GLY A 340 22.55 18.16 -26.50
C GLY A 340 21.23 17.43 -26.35
N GLU A 341 21.31 16.10 -26.23
CA GLU A 341 20.19 15.26 -25.79
C GLU A 341 20.02 15.40 -24.28
N PHE A 342 18.82 15.69 -23.81
CA PHE A 342 18.50 15.71 -22.38
C PHE A 342 18.35 14.27 -21.85
N ARG A 343 19.03 13.98 -20.75
CA ARG A 343 19.10 12.63 -20.18
C ARG A 343 18.58 12.62 -18.74
N ILE A 344 17.61 11.75 -18.49
CA ILE A 344 17.01 11.51 -17.17
C ILE A 344 17.40 10.13 -16.68
N ALA A 345 17.87 10.00 -15.44
CA ALA A 345 17.92 8.72 -14.74
C ALA A 345 16.65 8.53 -13.91
N VAL A 346 16.00 7.39 -14.00
CA VAL A 346 14.86 6.99 -13.17
C VAL A 346 15.29 5.90 -12.21
N ILE A 347 15.21 6.15 -10.91
CA ILE A 347 15.56 5.20 -9.87
C ILE A 347 14.47 4.13 -9.75
N SER A 348 14.90 2.88 -9.67
CA SER A 348 14.02 1.72 -9.47
C SER A 348 14.73 0.61 -8.70
N GLY A 349 13.99 -0.31 -8.11
CA GLY A 349 14.53 -1.59 -7.67
C GLY A 349 14.97 -2.44 -8.87
N VAL A 350 15.90 -3.35 -8.64
CA VAL A 350 16.56 -4.13 -9.71
C VAL A 350 15.58 -4.90 -10.57
N ASP A 351 14.62 -5.58 -9.95
CA ASP A 351 13.70 -6.49 -10.66
C ASP A 351 12.75 -5.73 -11.62
N ALA A 352 12.30 -4.54 -11.24
CA ALA A 352 11.36 -3.76 -12.05
C ALA A 352 12.05 -2.95 -13.17
N ALA A 353 13.36 -2.70 -13.07
CA ALA A 353 14.07 -1.76 -13.91
C ALA A 353 13.93 -2.05 -15.42
N ASN A 354 14.08 -3.30 -15.82
CA ASN A 354 13.95 -3.68 -17.24
C ASN A 354 12.55 -3.43 -17.79
N TYR A 355 11.50 -3.78 -17.02
CA TYR A 355 10.12 -3.57 -17.43
C TYR A 355 9.75 -2.09 -17.50
N ILE A 356 10.24 -1.29 -16.55
CA ILE A 356 10.07 0.16 -16.57
C ILE A 356 10.81 0.75 -17.75
N SER A 357 12.04 0.32 -18.05
CA SER A 357 12.84 0.78 -19.19
C SER A 357 12.10 0.59 -20.51
N GLU A 358 11.50 -0.58 -20.74
CA GLU A 358 10.65 -0.80 -21.93
C GLU A 358 9.48 0.18 -22.02
N SER A 359 8.90 0.53 -20.88
CA SER A 359 7.79 1.48 -20.81
C SER A 359 8.22 2.91 -21.08
N MET A 360 9.48 3.27 -20.75
CA MET A 360 10.03 4.63 -20.96
C MET A 360 10.32 4.97 -22.44
N MET A 361 10.36 3.98 -23.33
CA MET A 361 10.51 4.24 -24.77
C MET A 361 9.45 5.22 -25.29
N CYS A 362 8.24 5.20 -24.72
CA CYS A 362 7.20 6.15 -25.11
C CYS A 362 7.54 7.61 -24.70
N ILE A 363 8.39 7.84 -23.73
CA ILE A 363 8.89 9.18 -23.34
C ILE A 363 9.90 9.66 -24.39
N VAL A 364 10.83 8.80 -24.76
CA VAL A 364 11.82 9.11 -25.83
C VAL A 364 11.08 9.52 -27.11
N ASP A 365 10.09 8.73 -27.54
CA ASP A 365 9.34 8.98 -28.78
C ASP A 365 8.54 10.29 -28.75
N ASN A 366 7.99 10.66 -27.59
CA ASN A 366 7.08 11.80 -27.51
C ASN A 366 7.76 13.10 -27.04
N TYR A 367 8.67 13.03 -26.09
CA TYR A 367 9.32 14.21 -25.50
C TYR A 367 10.74 14.43 -26.05
N GLY A 368 11.35 13.44 -26.69
CA GLY A 368 12.74 13.51 -27.18
C GLY A 368 13.76 13.53 -26.02
N ILE A 369 13.39 12.98 -24.88
CA ILE A 369 14.22 12.85 -23.70
C ILE A 369 14.78 11.44 -23.64
N ASN A 370 16.08 11.31 -23.44
CA ASN A 370 16.69 10.01 -23.21
C ASN A 370 16.47 9.60 -21.75
N VAL A 371 15.85 8.46 -21.50
CA VAL A 371 15.53 7.95 -20.16
C VAL A 371 16.31 6.68 -19.89
N GLU A 372 17.16 6.73 -18.87
CA GLU A 372 17.88 5.59 -18.33
C GLU A 372 17.20 5.12 -17.02
N VAL A 373 16.75 3.89 -16.97
CA VAL A 373 16.20 3.32 -15.72
C VAL A 373 17.31 2.60 -14.97
N VAL A 374 17.58 3.06 -13.76
CA VAL A 374 18.68 2.58 -12.93
C VAL A 374 18.13 1.62 -11.88
N GLY A 375 18.43 0.34 -12.04
CA GLY A 375 18.13 -0.69 -11.05
C GLY A 375 19.12 -0.61 -9.88
N VAL A 376 18.67 -0.10 -8.74
CA VAL A 376 19.51 0.07 -7.53
C VAL A 376 19.50 -1.20 -6.71
N PRO A 377 20.67 -1.83 -6.47
CA PRO A 377 20.77 -2.94 -5.54
C PRO A 377 20.48 -2.49 -4.12
N ASN A 378 19.71 -3.26 -3.37
CA ASN A 378 19.46 -3.00 -1.96
C ASN A 378 20.61 -3.56 -1.10
N ASP A 379 21.58 -2.73 -0.79
CA ASP A 379 22.72 -3.12 0.06
C ASP A 379 22.30 -3.18 1.54
N PHE A 380 21.28 -2.40 1.93
CA PHE A 380 20.83 -2.35 3.32
C PHE A 380 20.09 -3.61 3.75
N PHE A 381 19.02 -4.03 3.06
CA PHE A 381 18.27 -5.23 3.42
C PHE A 381 18.85 -6.52 2.81
N GLY A 382 19.73 -6.39 1.83
CA GLY A 382 20.32 -7.49 1.06
C GLY A 382 19.72 -7.59 -0.34
N HIS A 383 20.51 -8.11 -1.28
CA HIS A 383 20.18 -8.15 -2.72
C HIS A 383 19.00 -9.05 -3.09
N SER A 384 18.48 -9.83 -2.14
CA SER A 384 17.21 -10.58 -2.28
C SER A 384 15.98 -9.68 -2.18
N VAL A 385 16.14 -8.47 -1.63
CA VAL A 385 15.09 -7.44 -1.58
C VAL A 385 15.27 -6.52 -2.78
N THR A 386 14.40 -6.60 -3.75
CA THR A 386 14.57 -5.99 -5.08
C THR A 386 13.51 -4.92 -5.41
N VAL A 387 12.57 -4.69 -4.49
CA VAL A 387 11.45 -3.76 -4.68
C VAL A 387 11.88 -2.30 -4.43
N THR A 388 11.37 -1.38 -5.23
CA THR A 388 11.72 0.04 -5.18
C THR A 388 11.39 0.69 -3.83
N GLY A 389 10.24 0.39 -3.25
CA GLY A 389 9.79 1.01 -1.98
C GLY A 389 10.57 0.59 -0.74
N LEU A 390 11.51 -0.36 -0.85
CA LEU A 390 12.42 -0.76 0.23
C LEU A 390 13.87 -0.28 0.03
N LEU A 391 14.14 0.55 -0.99
CA LEU A 391 15.43 1.20 -1.14
C LEU A 391 15.62 2.24 -0.04
N THR A 392 16.82 2.30 0.52
CA THR A 392 17.20 3.33 1.49
C THR A 392 17.76 4.58 0.78
N GLY A 393 17.77 5.71 1.46
CA GLY A 393 18.40 6.93 0.95
C GLY A 393 19.88 6.71 0.62
N GLN A 394 20.59 5.91 1.42
CA GLN A 394 22.00 5.55 1.22
C GLN A 394 22.19 4.72 -0.06
N ASP A 395 21.35 3.72 -0.31
CA ASP A 395 21.42 2.91 -1.54
C ASP A 395 21.22 3.79 -2.78
N ILE A 396 20.25 4.70 -2.73
CA ILE A 396 19.93 5.63 -3.82
C ILE A 396 21.09 6.64 -4.03
N LEU A 397 21.60 7.25 -2.95
CA LEU A 397 22.69 8.23 -3.03
C LEU A 397 23.96 7.61 -3.62
N LYS A 398 24.26 6.36 -3.28
CA LYS A 398 25.36 5.60 -3.86
C LYS A 398 25.21 5.42 -5.38
N ALA A 399 23.99 5.10 -5.83
CA ALA A 399 23.70 4.97 -7.25
C ALA A 399 23.83 6.32 -7.99
N ILE A 400 23.33 7.41 -7.39
CA ILE A 400 23.48 8.78 -7.95
C ILE A 400 24.94 9.16 -8.09
N SER A 401 25.78 8.86 -7.09
CA SER A 401 27.23 9.13 -7.16
C SER A 401 27.89 8.39 -8.33
N GLY A 402 27.50 7.12 -8.56
CA GLY A 402 27.98 6.36 -9.72
C GLY A 402 27.55 6.97 -11.06
N LEU A 403 26.34 7.51 -11.16
CA LEU A 403 25.83 8.19 -12.36
C LEU A 403 26.62 9.48 -12.65
N ALA A 404 27.01 10.23 -11.62
CA ALA A 404 27.77 11.47 -11.75
C ALA A 404 29.20 11.25 -12.25
N GLU A 405 29.78 10.08 -11.99
CA GLU A 405 31.13 9.69 -12.41
C GLU A 405 31.19 9.14 -13.85
N MET A 406 30.04 8.95 -14.50
CA MET A 406 29.98 8.44 -15.88
C MET A 406 30.59 9.47 -16.87
N PRO A 407 31.20 9.01 -18.00
CA PRO A 407 31.73 9.91 -19.02
C PRO A 407 30.69 10.89 -19.61
N ASN A 408 29.44 10.46 -19.66
CA ASN A 408 28.28 11.26 -20.04
C ASN A 408 27.26 11.18 -18.92
N PRO A 409 27.35 12.01 -17.87
CA PRO A 409 26.41 11.99 -16.77
C PRO A 409 25.00 12.35 -17.24
N VAL A 410 24.00 11.96 -16.48
CA VAL A 410 22.62 12.38 -16.71
C VAL A 410 22.43 13.82 -16.23
N ASP A 411 21.43 14.52 -16.78
CA ASP A 411 21.15 15.90 -16.41
C ASP A 411 20.33 16.00 -15.11
N VAL A 412 19.54 14.97 -14.81
CA VAL A 412 18.69 14.92 -13.61
C VAL A 412 18.34 13.48 -13.22
N VAL A 413 18.15 13.28 -11.92
CA VAL A 413 17.71 12.00 -11.34
C VAL A 413 16.26 12.13 -10.85
N PHE A 414 15.41 11.22 -11.30
CA PHE A 414 14.02 11.09 -10.88
C PHE A 414 13.90 9.97 -9.84
N ILE A 415 13.40 10.32 -8.66
CA ILE A 415 13.20 9.38 -7.54
C ILE A 415 11.69 9.21 -7.33
N PRO A 416 11.15 7.98 -7.39
CA PRO A 416 9.74 7.75 -7.13
C PRO A 416 9.41 7.93 -5.64
N ASP A 417 8.31 8.60 -5.32
CA ASP A 417 7.86 8.90 -3.95
C ASP A 417 7.57 7.65 -3.11
N VAL A 418 7.33 6.50 -3.74
CA VAL A 418 7.20 5.21 -3.03
C VAL A 418 8.45 4.83 -2.21
N THR A 419 9.60 5.47 -2.44
CA THR A 419 10.81 5.32 -1.62
C THR A 419 10.77 6.12 -0.32
N LEU A 420 9.82 7.03 -0.20
CA LEU A 420 9.63 7.90 0.97
C LEU A 420 8.51 7.38 1.88
N ARG A 421 8.49 7.88 3.10
CA ARG A 421 7.34 7.70 3.99
C ARG A 421 6.15 8.50 3.45
N SER A 422 4.98 7.86 3.41
CA SER A 422 3.76 8.51 2.92
C SER A 422 3.50 9.86 3.61
N GLY A 423 3.38 10.91 2.82
CA GLY A 423 3.14 12.29 3.29
C GLY A 423 4.35 12.99 3.90
N GLU A 424 5.56 12.40 3.83
CA GLU A 424 6.79 12.97 4.37
C GLU A 424 7.96 12.86 3.37
N ASP A 425 8.95 13.73 3.54
CA ASP A 425 10.16 13.77 2.69
C ASP A 425 11.32 12.96 3.30
N VAL A 426 11.05 11.75 3.83
CA VAL A 426 12.01 10.95 4.59
C VAL A 426 12.10 9.52 4.06
N PHE A 427 13.31 9.04 3.76
CA PHE A 427 13.60 7.66 3.36
C PHE A 427 13.55 6.69 4.57
N LEU A 428 13.67 5.39 4.29
CA LEU A 428 13.61 4.33 5.32
C LEU A 428 14.73 4.38 6.37
N ASP A 429 15.86 4.99 6.03
CA ASP A 429 17.05 5.16 6.88
C ASP A 429 17.13 6.55 7.52
N ASP A 430 16.00 7.24 7.65
CA ASP A 430 15.84 8.58 8.22
C ASP A 430 16.58 9.72 7.47
N MET A 431 17.19 9.43 6.32
CA MET A 431 17.71 10.47 5.42
C MET A 431 16.53 11.27 4.86
N THR A 432 16.61 12.58 4.86
CA THR A 432 15.63 13.44 4.19
C THR A 432 15.97 13.67 2.72
N VAL A 433 14.97 14.03 1.91
CA VAL A 433 15.21 14.46 0.52
C VAL A 433 16.18 15.65 0.48
N ARG A 434 16.06 16.56 1.45
CA ARG A 434 16.98 17.72 1.59
C ARG A 434 18.42 17.28 1.85
N ASP A 435 18.62 16.29 2.72
CA ASP A 435 19.96 15.75 2.99
C ASP A 435 20.55 15.12 1.74
N MET A 436 19.75 14.36 1.00
CA MET A 436 20.16 13.75 -0.27
C MET A 436 20.54 14.80 -1.31
N VAL A 437 19.72 15.84 -1.51
CA VAL A 437 19.99 16.94 -2.43
C VAL A 437 21.30 17.66 -2.06
N SER A 438 21.56 17.87 -0.76
CA SER A 438 22.78 18.53 -0.29
C SER A 438 24.07 17.73 -0.55
N GLN A 439 23.94 16.39 -0.66
CA GLN A 439 25.06 15.47 -0.91
C GLN A 439 25.20 15.06 -2.37
N SER A 440 24.18 15.31 -3.19
CA SER A 440 24.18 14.97 -4.61
C SER A 440 24.83 16.07 -5.45
N THR A 441 25.61 15.68 -6.45
CA THR A 441 26.13 16.58 -7.49
C THR A 441 25.18 16.68 -8.69
N LEU A 442 24.19 15.79 -8.78
CA LEU A 442 23.18 15.79 -9.83
C LEU A 442 21.87 16.36 -9.27
N PRO A 443 21.12 17.14 -10.05
CA PRO A 443 19.79 17.59 -9.69
C PRO A 443 18.85 16.40 -9.43
N ILE A 444 17.99 16.50 -8.41
CA ILE A 444 17.05 15.47 -8.01
C ILE A 444 15.62 15.99 -8.10
N ILE A 445 14.73 15.19 -8.67
CA ILE A 445 13.30 15.44 -8.69
C ILE A 445 12.59 14.22 -8.12
N VAL A 446 11.84 14.41 -7.04
CA VAL A 446 10.91 13.39 -6.53
C VAL A 446 9.61 13.50 -7.32
N TYR A 447 9.07 12.37 -7.77
CA TYR A 447 7.82 12.34 -8.53
C TYR A 447 6.85 11.35 -7.92
N GLU A 448 5.56 11.65 -8.04
CA GLU A 448 4.49 10.74 -7.65
C GLU A 448 4.53 9.48 -8.53
N THR A 449 4.55 8.30 -7.92
CA THR A 449 4.69 6.99 -8.59
C THR A 449 3.39 6.61 -9.32
N THR A 450 2.90 7.51 -10.19
CA THR A 450 1.78 7.32 -11.11
C THR A 450 2.18 7.71 -12.53
N GLY A 451 1.44 7.27 -13.54
CA GLY A 451 1.69 7.70 -14.92
C GLY A 451 1.51 9.20 -15.13
N GLU A 452 0.51 9.81 -14.46
CA GLU A 452 0.27 11.25 -14.51
C GLU A 452 1.34 12.03 -13.75
N GLY A 453 1.74 11.56 -12.55
CA GLY A 453 2.78 12.16 -11.73
C GLY A 453 4.13 12.21 -12.46
N PHE A 454 4.50 11.10 -13.12
CA PHE A 454 5.74 11.06 -13.93
C PHE A 454 5.74 12.07 -15.07
N ILE A 455 4.64 12.14 -15.84
CA ILE A 455 4.51 13.13 -16.94
C ILE A 455 4.52 14.56 -16.40
N SER A 456 3.82 14.81 -15.29
CA SER A 456 3.80 16.13 -14.64
C SER A 456 5.20 16.56 -14.17
N ALA A 457 6.00 15.62 -13.66
CA ALA A 457 7.39 15.89 -13.28
C ALA A 457 8.25 16.29 -14.48
N ILE A 458 8.08 15.62 -15.64
CA ILE A 458 8.75 16.00 -16.88
C ILE A 458 8.33 17.40 -17.34
N GLU A 459 7.03 17.70 -17.33
CA GLU A 459 6.48 18.99 -17.78
C GLU A 459 6.91 20.16 -16.88
N ASN A 460 7.07 19.92 -15.56
CA ASN A 460 7.49 20.93 -14.59
C ASN A 460 9.02 21.05 -14.42
N MET A 461 9.79 20.12 -14.93
CA MET A 461 11.24 20.09 -14.78
C MET A 461 11.94 21.39 -15.20
N PRO A 462 11.59 22.07 -16.32
CA PRO A 462 12.23 23.32 -16.70
C PRO A 462 12.12 24.44 -15.65
N ASN A 463 11.03 24.46 -14.89
CA ASN A 463 10.82 25.43 -13.82
C ASN A 463 11.77 25.20 -12.64
N VAL A 464 12.05 23.94 -12.30
CA VAL A 464 12.99 23.56 -11.23
C VAL A 464 14.40 24.03 -11.56
N PHE A 465 14.85 23.83 -12.80
CA PHE A 465 16.17 24.31 -13.26
C PHE A 465 16.27 25.83 -13.30
N SER A 466 15.17 26.53 -13.62
CA SER A 466 15.13 27.98 -13.66
C SER A 466 15.19 28.64 -12.29
N GLN A 467 14.69 27.99 -11.25
CA GLN A 467 14.73 28.48 -9.86
C GLN A 467 16.12 28.30 -9.24
N ASN A 468 16.74 27.13 -9.40
CA ASN A 468 18.11 26.89 -8.89
C ASN A 468 19.14 27.85 -9.46
N SER A 469 19.00 28.25 -10.73
CA SER A 469 19.90 29.26 -11.37
C SER A 469 19.67 30.67 -10.85
N ARG A 470 18.62 30.98 -10.10
CA ARG A 470 18.36 32.28 -9.47
C ARG A 470 18.84 32.35 -8.03
N GLU A 471 18.94 31.23 -7.33
CA GLU A 471 19.48 31.19 -5.96
C GLU A 471 21.02 31.19 -5.92
N GLU A 472 21.69 30.84 -7.03
CA GLU A 472 23.15 30.90 -7.17
C GLU A 472 23.68 32.29 -7.65
N ARG A 473 22.82 33.27 -7.86
CA ARG A 473 23.18 34.66 -8.21
C ARG A 473 22.83 35.62 -7.09
#